data_2053dfd96f0f37fb3f98f252b7ca6040
#
_entry.id   2053dfd96f0f37fb3f98f252b7ca6040
#
_cell.length_a   1.000
_cell.length_b   1.000
_cell.length_c   1.000
_cell.angle_alpha   90.00
_cell.angle_beta   90.00
_cell.angle_gamma   90.00
#
_symmetry.space_group_name_H-M   'P 1'
#
loop_
_entity.id
_entity.type
_entity.pdbx_description
1 polymer ?
#
loop_
_entity_poly.entity_id
_entity_poly.type
_entity_poly.pdbx_seq_one_letter_code
_entity_poly.pdbx_strand_id
1 'polypeptide(L)'
;VFFVLMLVCVLPIYFISHATLYWHFLVLGLFVGMAGGSFSVGIAYVAKWFDKKNQGFAMGIFGAGNAGAAVTKFVAPAIIAASSWQMVPKVYSAIMFITAVLFWFLTSEEKGHRVSTSVTMAQQLQALKDPAVWRYCQYYSIVFGGYVALSLWMTKYYVNEYGFSLQTAAFLAAAFSLPGGVLRAIGGWMSDKWGAQSVT
;
A
#
# COMPACT_ATOMS: atom_id res chain seq x y z
N VAL A 1 9.78 5.38 12.20
CA VAL A 1 9.62 4.15 11.41
C VAL A 1 9.35 4.48 9.95
N PHE A 2 8.29 5.24 9.57
CA PHE A 2 7.94 5.56 8.18
C PHE A 2 9.08 6.22 7.40
N PHE A 3 9.69 7.26 7.97
CA PHE A 3 10.82 7.95 7.36
C PHE A 3 11.97 7.00 7.01
N VAL A 4 12.36 6.15 7.96
CA VAL A 4 13.45 5.18 7.75
C VAL A 4 13.09 4.16 6.67
N LEU A 5 11.86 3.64 6.68
CA LEU A 5 11.40 2.70 5.66
C LEU A 5 11.38 3.33 4.27
N MET A 6 10.91 4.58 4.15
CA MET A 6 10.96 5.30 2.88
C MET A 6 12.38 5.45 2.37
N LEU A 7 13.33 5.88 3.21
CA LEU A 7 14.74 6.02 2.82
C LEU A 7 15.37 4.68 2.42
N VAL A 8 15.11 3.62 3.18
CA VAL A 8 15.62 2.27 2.84
C VAL A 8 15.08 1.79 1.49
N CYS A 9 13.85 2.16 1.13
CA CYS A 9 13.26 1.76 -0.16
C CYS A 9 13.78 2.58 -1.35
N VAL A 10 14.30 3.81 -1.15
CA VAL A 10 14.79 4.66 -2.25
C VAL A 10 15.88 3.96 -3.06
N LEU A 11 16.88 3.38 -2.38
CA LEU A 11 18.02 2.73 -3.04
C LEU A 11 17.60 1.50 -3.86
N PRO A 12 16.87 0.52 -3.31
CA PRO A 12 16.41 -0.62 -4.10
C PRO A 12 15.55 -0.22 -5.29
N ILE A 13 14.65 0.75 -5.14
CA ILE A 13 13.83 1.25 -6.25
C ILE A 13 14.72 1.84 -7.35
N TYR A 14 15.71 2.65 -6.99
CA TYR A 14 16.65 3.20 -7.95
C TYR A 14 17.45 2.10 -8.69
N PHE A 15 17.97 1.12 -7.95
CA PHE A 15 18.76 0.05 -8.53
C PHE A 15 17.96 -0.90 -9.44
N ILE A 16 16.65 -0.97 -9.31
CA ILE A 16 15.79 -1.70 -10.27
C ILE A 16 16.03 -1.19 -11.70
N SER A 17 16.32 0.10 -11.88
CA SER A 17 16.60 0.67 -13.20
C SER A 17 17.85 0.10 -13.89
N HIS A 18 18.74 -0.51 -13.14
CA HIS A 18 19.99 -1.14 -13.60
C HIS A 18 19.93 -2.66 -13.58
N ALA A 19 18.80 -3.23 -13.16
CA ALA A 19 18.61 -4.67 -13.05
C ALA A 19 18.54 -5.30 -14.45
N THR A 20 19.42 -6.29 -14.71
CA THR A 20 19.49 -7.04 -15.97
C THR A 20 19.19 -8.53 -15.77
N LEU A 21 19.47 -9.07 -14.58
CA LEU A 21 19.27 -10.46 -14.25
C LEU A 21 18.02 -10.63 -13.38
N TYR A 22 17.35 -11.78 -13.51
CA TYR A 22 16.19 -12.13 -12.69
C TYR A 22 16.45 -11.98 -11.19
N TRP A 23 17.62 -12.41 -10.72
CA TRP A 23 18.01 -12.32 -9.30
C TRP A 23 18.12 -10.88 -8.79
N HIS A 24 18.50 -9.92 -9.64
CA HIS A 24 18.51 -8.51 -9.26
C HIS A 24 17.09 -8.04 -8.92
N PHE A 25 16.11 -8.38 -9.75
CA PHE A 25 14.71 -8.03 -9.48
C PHE A 25 14.17 -8.70 -8.21
N LEU A 26 14.57 -9.94 -7.95
CA LEU A 26 14.11 -10.69 -6.79
C LEU A 26 14.67 -10.10 -5.49
N VAL A 27 15.95 -9.83 -5.44
CA VAL A 27 16.62 -9.26 -4.25
C VAL A 27 16.14 -7.82 -4.01
N LEU A 28 16.13 -6.98 -5.04
CA LEU A 28 15.66 -5.60 -4.92
C LEU A 28 14.16 -5.54 -4.58
N GLY A 29 13.36 -6.43 -5.16
CA GLY A 29 11.95 -6.58 -4.85
C GLY A 29 11.69 -6.98 -3.40
N LEU A 30 12.53 -7.83 -2.81
CA LEU A 30 12.45 -8.17 -1.40
C LEU A 30 12.62 -6.93 -0.51
N PHE A 31 13.63 -6.09 -0.79
CA PHE A 31 13.84 -4.85 -0.04
C PHE A 31 12.69 -3.85 -0.22
N VAL A 32 12.18 -3.69 -1.45
CA VAL A 32 11.01 -2.83 -1.70
C VAL A 32 9.78 -3.39 -1.00
N GLY A 33 9.64 -4.71 -0.94
CA GLY A 33 8.54 -5.40 -0.25
C GLY A 33 8.48 -5.09 1.26
N MET A 34 9.59 -4.72 1.89
CA MET A 34 9.62 -4.29 3.28
C MET A 34 8.74 -3.06 3.53
N ALA A 35 8.53 -2.22 2.50
CA ALA A 35 7.60 -1.10 2.59
C ALA A 35 6.16 -1.54 2.91
N GLY A 36 5.76 -2.75 2.50
CA GLY A 36 4.46 -3.32 2.83
C GLY A 36 4.21 -3.47 4.33
N GLY A 37 5.27 -3.70 5.13
CA GLY A 37 5.20 -3.73 6.59
C GLY A 37 4.77 -2.41 7.23
N SER A 38 4.97 -1.28 6.54
CA SER A 38 4.55 0.03 7.02
C SER A 38 3.03 0.15 7.17
N PHE A 39 2.26 -0.62 6.40
CA PHE A 39 0.81 -0.56 6.44
C PHE A 39 0.24 -0.99 7.81
N SER A 40 0.74 -2.07 8.39
CA SER A 40 0.32 -2.55 9.71
C SER A 40 0.70 -1.56 10.82
N VAL A 41 1.89 -0.97 10.73
CA VAL A 41 2.34 0.08 11.66
C VAL A 41 1.45 1.32 11.56
N GLY A 42 1.09 1.72 10.33
CA GLY A 42 0.24 2.87 10.07
C GLY A 42 -1.18 2.69 10.59
N ILE A 43 -1.80 1.54 10.35
CA ILE A 43 -3.12 1.24 10.90
C ILE A 43 -3.11 1.29 12.43
N ALA A 44 -2.12 0.67 13.07
CA ALA A 44 -2.00 0.68 14.53
C ALA A 44 -1.77 2.11 15.08
N TYR A 45 -1.04 2.94 14.34
CA TYR A 45 -0.82 4.35 14.67
C TYR A 45 -2.11 5.16 14.56
N VAL A 46 -2.79 5.09 13.41
CA VAL A 46 -4.07 5.79 13.18
C VAL A 46 -5.12 5.37 14.20
N ALA A 47 -5.22 4.07 14.50
CA ALA A 47 -6.17 3.56 15.48
C ALA A 47 -6.00 4.14 16.90
N LYS A 48 -4.80 4.64 17.26
CA LYS A 48 -4.54 5.26 18.56
C LYS A 48 -4.95 6.73 18.62
N TRP A 49 -4.98 7.43 17.47
CA TRP A 49 -5.25 8.85 17.40
C TRP A 49 -6.74 9.17 17.26
N PHE A 50 -7.55 8.21 16.86
CA PHE A 50 -8.97 8.42 16.61
C PHE A 50 -9.82 7.61 17.60
N ASP A 51 -10.87 8.24 18.11
CA ASP A 51 -11.85 7.58 18.95
C ASP A 51 -12.57 6.46 18.15
N LYS A 52 -13.03 5.43 18.86
CA LYS A 52 -13.73 4.28 18.26
C LYS A 52 -14.88 4.68 17.32
N LYS A 53 -15.49 5.84 17.54
CA LYS A 53 -16.60 6.36 16.76
C LYS A 53 -16.20 6.79 15.35
N ASN A 54 -14.95 7.23 15.13
CA ASN A 54 -14.44 7.75 13.85
C ASN A 54 -13.24 6.94 13.33
N GLN A 55 -12.96 5.82 13.96
CA GLN A 55 -11.77 5.01 13.70
C GLN A 55 -11.85 4.31 12.34
N GLY A 56 -13.04 3.86 11.93
CA GLY A 56 -13.26 3.23 10.64
C GLY A 56 -13.01 4.18 9.48
N PHE A 57 -13.52 5.40 9.56
CA PHE A 57 -13.28 6.43 8.56
C PHE A 57 -11.80 6.81 8.44
N ALA A 58 -11.13 7.02 9.59
CA ALA A 58 -9.70 7.35 9.60
C ALA A 58 -8.83 6.23 9.01
N MET A 59 -9.11 4.97 9.36
CA MET A 59 -8.44 3.80 8.78
C MET A 59 -8.78 3.63 7.29
N GLY A 60 -10.00 3.97 6.89
CA GLY A 60 -10.42 3.98 5.50
C GLY A 60 -9.64 5.00 4.66
N ILE A 61 -9.44 6.22 5.17
CA ILE A 61 -8.60 7.25 4.53
C ILE A 61 -7.15 6.77 4.41
N PHE A 62 -6.60 6.19 5.48
CA PHE A 62 -5.26 5.62 5.43
C PHE A 62 -5.16 4.51 4.36
N GLY A 63 -6.16 3.65 4.29
CA GLY A 63 -6.27 2.59 3.28
C GLY A 63 -6.46 3.10 1.85
N ALA A 64 -6.99 4.32 1.67
CA ALA A 64 -7.14 4.96 0.36
C ALA A 64 -5.78 5.24 -0.31
N GLY A 65 -4.67 5.22 0.43
CA GLY A 65 -3.31 5.25 -0.14
C GLY A 65 -3.05 4.16 -1.17
N ASN A 66 -3.79 3.03 -1.14
CA ASN A 66 -3.73 2.01 -2.19
C ASN A 66 -4.19 2.50 -3.58
N ALA A 67 -4.88 3.64 -3.67
CA ALA A 67 -5.17 4.30 -4.94
C ALA A 67 -3.89 4.70 -5.71
N GLY A 68 -2.75 4.81 -5.02
CA GLY A 68 -1.44 4.99 -5.65
C GLY A 68 -1.11 3.91 -6.70
N ALA A 69 -1.61 2.68 -6.51
CA ALA A 69 -1.47 1.63 -7.52
C ALA A 69 -2.21 1.97 -8.84
N ALA A 70 -3.34 2.66 -8.78
CA ALA A 70 -4.04 3.15 -9.96
C ALA A 70 -3.28 4.31 -10.61
N VAL A 71 -2.76 5.25 -9.83
CA VAL A 71 -1.92 6.35 -10.32
C VAL A 71 -0.71 5.82 -11.07
N THR A 72 -0.05 4.80 -10.54
CA THR A 72 1.09 4.14 -11.20
C THR A 72 0.72 3.57 -12.58
N LYS A 73 -0.49 3.02 -12.75
CA LYS A 73 -0.95 2.48 -14.03
C LYS A 73 -1.16 3.55 -15.10
N PHE A 74 -1.40 4.79 -14.73
CA PHE A 74 -1.42 5.91 -15.66
C PHE A 74 -0.01 6.47 -15.94
N VAL A 75 0.77 6.67 -14.87
CA VAL A 75 2.06 7.35 -14.95
C VAL A 75 3.14 6.47 -15.57
N ALA A 76 3.23 5.18 -15.20
CA ALA A 76 4.29 4.31 -15.68
C ALA A 76 4.24 4.07 -17.20
N PRO A 77 3.10 3.76 -17.84
CA PRO A 77 3.03 3.65 -19.30
C PRO A 77 3.35 4.97 -20.03
N ALA A 78 2.98 6.11 -19.46
CA ALA A 78 3.30 7.42 -20.05
C ALA A 78 4.81 7.67 -20.03
N ILE A 79 5.50 7.36 -18.93
CA ILE A 79 6.97 7.47 -18.84
C ILE A 79 7.64 6.50 -19.83
N ILE A 80 7.15 5.26 -19.93
CA ILE A 80 7.69 4.25 -20.85
C ILE A 80 7.54 4.72 -22.30
N ALA A 81 6.39 5.28 -22.67
CA ALA A 81 6.14 5.78 -24.00
C ALA A 81 7.02 7.00 -24.36
N ALA A 82 7.31 7.85 -23.38
CA ALA A 82 8.11 9.05 -23.56
C ALA A 82 9.64 8.78 -23.56
N SER A 83 10.07 7.69 -22.92
CA SER A 83 11.50 7.44 -22.70
C SER A 83 11.84 5.95 -22.71
N SER A 84 11.88 5.32 -21.54
CA SER A 84 12.20 3.90 -21.37
C SER A 84 11.66 3.37 -20.04
N TRP A 85 11.58 2.04 -19.90
CA TRP A 85 11.13 1.43 -18.65
C TRP A 85 12.06 1.73 -17.46
N GLN A 86 13.36 1.92 -17.70
CA GLN A 86 14.35 2.25 -16.68
C GLN A 86 14.11 3.62 -16.03
N MET A 87 13.46 4.53 -16.74
CA MET A 87 13.11 5.84 -16.18
C MET A 87 12.03 5.76 -15.11
N VAL A 88 11.16 4.75 -15.17
CA VAL A 88 10.09 4.57 -14.17
C VAL A 88 10.67 4.42 -12.76
N PRO A 89 11.55 3.45 -12.45
CA PRO A 89 12.13 3.33 -11.11
C PRO A 89 12.92 4.58 -10.69
N LYS A 90 13.60 5.26 -11.61
CA LYS A 90 14.35 6.49 -11.29
C LYS A 90 13.43 7.62 -10.84
N VAL A 91 12.33 7.84 -11.57
CA VAL A 91 11.33 8.85 -11.22
C VAL A 91 10.67 8.51 -9.87
N TYR A 92 10.30 7.24 -9.66
CA TYR A 92 9.67 6.81 -8.42
C TYR A 92 10.62 6.89 -7.22
N SER A 93 11.91 6.57 -7.39
CA SER A 93 12.91 6.74 -6.32
C SER A 93 13.09 8.22 -5.95
N ALA A 94 13.13 9.12 -6.94
CA ALA A 94 13.22 10.56 -6.70
C ALA A 94 11.97 11.08 -5.96
N ILE A 95 10.77 10.69 -6.40
CA ILE A 95 9.51 11.05 -5.72
C ILE A 95 9.50 10.50 -4.28
N MET A 96 9.91 9.27 -4.07
CA MET A 96 9.99 8.65 -2.74
C MET A 96 10.96 9.42 -1.83
N PHE A 97 12.13 9.82 -2.36
CA PHE A 97 13.11 10.60 -1.61
C PHE A 97 12.54 11.98 -1.21
N ILE A 98 11.93 12.70 -2.17
CA ILE A 98 11.29 13.98 -1.91
C ILE A 98 10.18 13.83 -0.86
N THR A 99 9.36 12.79 -0.98
CA THR A 99 8.28 12.50 -0.02
C THR A 99 8.85 12.20 1.36
N ALA A 100 9.95 11.44 1.47
CA ALA A 100 10.60 11.17 2.74
C ALA A 100 11.13 12.46 3.40
N VAL A 101 11.75 13.34 2.63
CA VAL A 101 12.24 14.64 3.11
C VAL A 101 11.07 15.52 3.57
N LEU A 102 10.01 15.63 2.77
CA LEU A 102 8.81 16.38 3.15
C LEU A 102 8.16 15.81 4.40
N PHE A 103 8.06 14.49 4.49
CA PHE A 103 7.54 13.82 5.68
C PHE A 103 8.34 14.16 6.94
N TRP A 104 9.66 14.21 6.84
CA TRP A 104 10.53 14.59 7.96
C TRP A 104 10.26 16.01 8.45
N PHE A 105 10.09 16.98 7.55
CA PHE A 105 9.86 18.37 7.93
C PHE A 105 8.42 18.68 8.33
N LEU A 106 7.45 17.96 7.78
CA LEU A 106 6.03 18.23 8.02
C LEU A 106 5.46 17.46 9.22
N THR A 107 6.13 16.37 9.66
CA THR A 107 5.67 15.58 10.80
C THR A 107 6.47 15.93 12.05
N SER A 108 5.77 16.39 13.10
CA SER A 108 6.34 16.58 14.43
C SER A 108 5.89 15.45 15.36
N GLU A 109 6.81 14.93 16.18
CA GLU A 109 6.43 14.03 17.26
C GLU A 109 5.78 14.85 18.41
N GLU A 110 4.54 14.51 18.73
CA GLU A 110 3.89 15.08 19.90
C GLU A 110 4.53 14.54 21.19
N LYS A 111 5.15 15.44 21.95
CA LYS A 111 5.95 15.13 23.15
C LYS A 111 5.14 14.59 24.36
N GLY A 112 3.94 14.10 24.18
CA GLY A 112 3.07 13.64 25.26
C GLY A 112 2.51 12.22 25.11
N HIS A 113 2.51 11.64 23.94
CA HIS A 113 1.84 10.36 23.66
C HIS A 113 2.78 9.16 23.49
N ARG A 114 3.90 9.14 24.19
CA ARG A 114 4.63 7.87 24.35
C ARG A 114 3.81 6.94 25.24
N VAL A 115 2.82 6.29 24.66
CA VAL A 115 2.21 5.12 25.31
C VAL A 115 3.28 4.01 25.30
N SER A 116 4.02 3.95 26.39
CA SER A 116 4.94 2.85 26.70
C SER A 116 4.11 1.60 27.10
N THR A 117 3.34 1.08 26.19
CA THR A 117 2.93 -0.31 26.29
C THR A 117 4.01 -1.12 25.58
N SER A 118 5.01 -1.49 26.35
CA SER A 118 5.97 -2.51 25.92
C SER A 118 5.25 -3.86 25.84
N VAL A 119 4.45 -4.01 24.78
CA VAL A 119 3.84 -5.31 24.47
C VAL A 119 4.96 -6.22 24.06
N THR A 120 5.26 -7.21 24.88
CA THR A 120 6.30 -8.22 24.62
C THR A 120 5.91 -9.02 23.37
N MET A 121 6.90 -9.44 22.57
CA MET A 121 6.67 -10.33 21.40
C MET A 121 5.83 -11.55 21.77
N ALA A 122 6.03 -12.12 22.96
CA ALA A 122 5.23 -13.23 23.45
C ALA A 122 3.74 -12.90 23.60
N GLN A 123 3.42 -11.68 24.05
CA GLN A 123 2.04 -11.20 24.15
C GLN A 123 1.41 -10.96 22.78
N GLN A 124 2.18 -10.47 21.81
CA GLN A 124 1.70 -10.33 20.42
C GLN A 124 1.41 -11.68 19.77
N LEU A 125 2.25 -12.67 20.02
CA LEU A 125 2.05 -14.03 19.54
C LEU A 125 0.85 -14.76 20.19
N GLN A 126 0.41 -14.32 21.38
CA GLN A 126 -0.80 -14.85 22.00
C GLN A 126 -2.06 -14.58 21.16
N ALA A 127 -2.09 -13.47 20.41
CA ALA A 127 -3.20 -13.17 19.50
C ALA A 127 -3.42 -14.28 18.45
N LEU A 128 -2.36 -14.99 18.04
CA LEU A 128 -2.44 -16.10 17.09
C LEU A 128 -3.17 -17.34 17.65
N LYS A 129 -3.40 -17.40 18.97
CA LYS A 129 -4.16 -18.48 19.61
C LYS A 129 -5.67 -18.26 19.51
N ASP A 130 -6.12 -17.05 19.19
CA ASP A 130 -7.54 -16.74 19.07
C ASP A 130 -8.06 -17.14 17.67
N PRO A 131 -9.05 -18.05 17.58
CA PRO A 131 -9.66 -18.45 16.31
C PRO A 131 -10.32 -17.29 15.56
N ALA A 132 -10.77 -16.26 16.27
CA ALA A 132 -11.34 -15.07 15.64
C ALA A 132 -10.31 -14.33 14.78
N VAL A 133 -9.06 -14.23 15.24
CA VAL A 133 -7.97 -13.62 14.49
C VAL A 133 -7.75 -14.33 13.15
N TRP A 134 -7.74 -15.66 13.14
CA TRP A 134 -7.58 -16.45 11.92
C TRP A 134 -8.74 -16.25 10.93
N ARG A 135 -9.97 -16.16 11.42
CA ARG A 135 -11.13 -15.84 10.56
C ARG A 135 -11.00 -14.48 9.90
N TYR A 136 -10.65 -13.43 10.64
CA TYR A 136 -10.44 -12.11 10.08
C TYR A 136 -9.25 -12.05 9.12
N CYS A 137 -8.15 -12.73 9.43
CA CYS A 137 -7.02 -12.88 8.52
C CYS A 137 -7.43 -13.56 7.21
N GLN A 138 -8.26 -14.60 7.27
CA GLN A 138 -8.76 -15.30 6.09
C GLN A 138 -9.66 -14.40 5.22
N TYR A 139 -10.62 -13.69 5.83
CA TYR A 139 -11.46 -12.73 5.10
C TYR A 139 -10.61 -11.63 4.44
N TYR A 140 -9.68 -11.06 5.18
CA TYR A 140 -8.79 -10.04 4.64
C TYR A 140 -7.90 -10.57 3.52
N SER A 141 -7.37 -11.77 3.65
CA SER A 141 -6.54 -12.42 2.62
C SER A 141 -7.32 -12.65 1.33
N ILE A 142 -8.58 -13.07 1.41
CA ILE A 142 -9.43 -13.29 0.22
C ILE A 142 -9.75 -11.96 -0.44
N VAL A 143 -10.25 -10.98 0.31
CA VAL A 143 -10.70 -9.70 -0.24
C VAL A 143 -9.52 -8.87 -0.73
N PHE A 144 -8.52 -8.65 0.12
CA PHE A 144 -7.37 -7.83 -0.21
C PHE A 144 -6.41 -8.55 -1.15
N GLY A 145 -6.16 -9.84 -0.94
CA GLY A 145 -5.31 -10.65 -1.82
C GLY A 145 -5.90 -10.76 -3.22
N GLY A 146 -7.21 -11.00 -3.35
CA GLY A 146 -7.89 -10.99 -4.64
C GLY A 146 -7.80 -9.63 -5.34
N TYR A 147 -8.03 -8.56 -4.61
CA TYR A 147 -7.85 -7.19 -5.14
C TYR A 147 -6.43 -6.94 -5.65
N VAL A 148 -5.41 -7.31 -4.87
CA VAL A 148 -4.00 -7.11 -5.25
C VAL A 148 -3.65 -7.98 -6.46
N ALA A 149 -4.02 -9.27 -6.45
CA ALA A 149 -3.76 -10.19 -7.54
C ALA A 149 -4.34 -9.67 -8.86
N LEU A 150 -5.63 -9.35 -8.89
CA LEU A 150 -6.28 -8.80 -10.07
C LEU A 150 -5.67 -7.46 -10.47
N SER A 151 -5.39 -6.59 -9.51
CA SER A 151 -4.75 -5.31 -9.77
C SER A 151 -3.40 -5.44 -10.48
N LEU A 152 -2.60 -6.45 -10.15
CA LEU A 152 -1.30 -6.70 -10.78
C LEU A 152 -1.42 -7.37 -12.16
N TRP A 153 -2.37 -8.31 -12.30
CA TRP A 153 -2.48 -9.13 -13.51
C TRP A 153 -3.34 -8.54 -14.62
N MET A 154 -4.31 -7.70 -14.30
CA MET A 154 -5.29 -7.21 -15.30
C MET A 154 -4.64 -6.50 -16.48
N THR A 155 -3.60 -5.67 -16.26
CA THR A 155 -2.92 -5.00 -17.39
C THR A 155 -2.32 -6.00 -18.36
N LYS A 156 -1.59 -7.01 -17.86
CA LYS A 156 -0.99 -8.05 -18.67
C LYS A 156 -2.05 -8.91 -19.36
N TYR A 157 -3.12 -9.22 -18.65
CA TYR A 157 -4.25 -9.98 -19.16
C TYR A 157 -4.89 -9.28 -20.36
N TYR A 158 -5.22 -8.00 -20.25
CA TYR A 158 -5.81 -7.24 -21.35
C TYR A 158 -4.90 -7.11 -22.58
N VAL A 159 -3.60 -6.98 -22.36
CA VAL A 159 -2.63 -6.95 -23.47
C VAL A 159 -2.57 -8.31 -24.18
N ASN A 160 -2.47 -9.40 -23.41
CA ASN A 160 -2.24 -10.73 -23.97
C ASN A 160 -3.50 -11.35 -24.60
N GLU A 161 -4.67 -11.21 -23.96
CA GLU A 161 -5.89 -11.87 -24.39
C GLU A 161 -6.71 -11.04 -25.39
N TYR A 162 -6.68 -9.71 -25.25
CA TYR A 162 -7.48 -8.82 -26.09
C TYR A 162 -6.63 -7.99 -27.06
N GLY A 163 -5.31 -8.09 -27.02
CA GLY A 163 -4.43 -7.32 -27.90
C GLY A 163 -4.49 -5.81 -27.71
N PHE A 164 -4.95 -5.34 -26.54
CA PHE A 164 -5.04 -3.90 -26.28
C PHE A 164 -3.65 -3.28 -26.15
N SER A 165 -3.54 -2.00 -26.53
CA SER A 165 -2.32 -1.24 -26.26
C SER A 165 -2.04 -1.19 -24.76
N LEU A 166 -0.77 -1.07 -24.38
CA LEU A 166 -0.35 -0.98 -22.98
C LEU A 166 -1.09 0.14 -22.25
N GLN A 167 -1.31 1.28 -22.90
CA GLN A 167 -2.02 2.43 -22.33
C GLN A 167 -3.49 2.10 -22.05
N THR A 168 -4.19 1.51 -23.01
CA THR A 168 -5.60 1.11 -22.87
C THR A 168 -5.77 0.04 -21.80
N ALA A 169 -4.90 -0.96 -21.78
CA ALA A 169 -4.91 -2.02 -20.79
C ALA A 169 -4.65 -1.49 -19.38
N ALA A 170 -3.71 -0.56 -19.24
CA ALA A 170 -3.41 0.09 -17.97
C ALA A 170 -4.57 0.97 -17.49
N PHE A 171 -5.24 1.70 -18.39
CA PHE A 171 -6.44 2.48 -18.07
C PHE A 171 -7.57 1.59 -17.53
N LEU A 172 -7.88 0.49 -18.19
CA LEU A 172 -8.90 -0.46 -17.75
C LEU A 172 -8.55 -1.09 -16.40
N ALA A 173 -7.28 -1.46 -16.20
CA ALA A 173 -6.81 -1.97 -14.91
C ALA A 173 -6.83 -0.90 -13.81
N ALA A 174 -6.64 0.37 -14.14
CA ALA A 174 -6.78 1.49 -13.21
C ALA A 174 -8.24 1.72 -12.83
N ALA A 175 -9.17 1.60 -13.79
CA ALA A 175 -10.61 1.70 -13.53
C ALA A 175 -11.11 0.65 -12.52
N PHE A 176 -10.46 -0.52 -12.45
CA PHE A 176 -10.70 -1.50 -11.39
C PHE A 176 -10.07 -1.09 -10.06
N SER A 177 -8.81 -0.63 -10.09
CA SER A 177 -8.04 -0.41 -8.85
C SER A 177 -8.40 0.89 -8.13
N LEU A 178 -8.78 1.93 -8.87
CA LEU A 178 -9.08 3.25 -8.31
C LEU A 178 -10.29 3.23 -7.36
N PRO A 179 -11.45 2.67 -7.76
CA PRO A 179 -12.59 2.55 -6.85
C PRO A 179 -12.26 1.74 -5.61
N GLY A 180 -11.53 0.62 -5.77
CA GLY A 180 -11.12 -0.22 -4.64
C GLY A 180 -10.26 0.49 -3.61
N GLY A 181 -9.48 1.50 -4.01
CA GLY A 181 -8.75 2.38 -3.09
C GLY A 181 -9.65 3.43 -2.43
N VAL A 182 -10.41 4.17 -3.24
CA VAL A 182 -11.22 5.31 -2.77
C VAL A 182 -12.41 4.88 -1.90
N LEU A 183 -13.11 3.81 -2.30
CA LEU A 183 -14.29 3.30 -1.59
C LEU A 183 -13.99 2.81 -0.16
N ARG A 184 -12.72 2.58 0.19
CA ARG A 184 -12.31 2.23 1.56
C ARG A 184 -12.68 3.30 2.58
N ALA A 185 -12.52 4.58 2.21
CA ALA A 185 -12.89 5.68 3.09
C ALA A 185 -14.41 5.71 3.34
N ILE A 186 -15.19 5.46 2.28
CA ILE A 186 -16.65 5.39 2.36
C ILE A 186 -17.08 4.18 3.19
N GLY A 187 -16.51 3.01 2.95
CA GLY A 187 -16.77 1.79 3.75
C GLY A 187 -16.43 1.96 5.22
N GLY A 188 -15.32 2.63 5.52
CA GLY A 188 -14.93 2.97 6.89
C GLY A 188 -15.94 3.88 7.58
N TRP A 189 -16.40 4.95 6.89
CA TRP A 189 -17.47 5.83 7.38
C TRP A 189 -18.79 5.09 7.60
N MET A 190 -19.19 4.24 6.66
CA MET A 190 -20.38 3.39 6.80
C MET A 190 -20.28 2.48 8.01
N SER A 191 -19.13 1.86 8.21
CA SER A 191 -18.85 0.99 9.35
C SER A 191 -18.96 1.71 10.69
N ASP A 192 -18.48 2.96 10.77
CA ASP A 192 -18.60 3.79 11.97
C ASP A 192 -20.07 4.17 12.27
N LYS A 193 -20.89 4.37 11.20
CA LYS A 193 -22.28 4.80 11.32
C LYS A 193 -23.26 3.67 11.61
N TRP A 194 -23.09 2.52 10.95
CA TRP A 194 -24.04 1.40 10.98
C TRP A 194 -23.49 0.13 11.67
N GLY A 195 -22.27 0.19 12.12
CA GLY A 195 -21.57 -0.94 12.74
C GLY A 195 -20.88 -1.84 11.73
N ALA A 196 -19.70 -2.34 12.10
CA ALA A 196 -18.85 -3.16 11.23
C ALA A 196 -19.56 -4.45 10.76
N GLN A 197 -20.34 -5.09 11.65
CA GLN A 197 -21.06 -6.33 11.33
C GLN A 197 -22.14 -6.17 10.27
N SER A 198 -22.72 -4.95 10.14
CA SER A 198 -23.79 -4.68 9.17
C SER A 198 -23.24 -4.29 7.80
N VAL A 199 -21.97 -3.89 7.73
CA VAL A 199 -21.32 -3.38 6.51
C VAL A 199 -20.40 -4.44 5.86
N THR A 200 -19.98 -5.43 6.63
CA THR A 200 -19.10 -6.53 6.15
C THR A 200 -19.93 -7.70 5.67
#